data_b109a8d1c101f6ac86d713e4565d27ee
#
_entry.id   b109a8d1c101f6ac86d713e4565d27ee
#
_cell.length_a   1.000
_cell.length_b   1.000
_cell.length_c   1.000
_cell.angle_alpha   90.00
_cell.angle_beta   90.00
_cell.angle_gamma   90.00
#
_symmetry.space_group_name_H-M   'P 1'
#
loop_
_entity.id
_entity.type
_entity.pdbx_description
1 polymer ?
#
loop_
_entity_poly.entity_id
_entity_poly.type
_entity_poly.pdbx_seq_one_letter_code
_entity_poly.pdbx_strand_id
1 'polypeptide(L)'
;MKKVFITLAIIIVLIIVTLMVIPVFFKSDILRLIEEKSSKYIQAELAIGNVHLSMFKNFPNLSVSLDNVVISKEETNTRDTLINIPLFEASVNLRSLISGKEIIINNILLKDCDFMPKVNAEGKANWDIMVPSDTTEMKTEETPVETKEEPGSETAIAFNNIEVRNLMLNYQDEQAQTFARIDAVNMALQGNLSETNTILNVLLKLKNIYLRQGKSVWVNNTDFNWQAEIGANLKELQFDIKKNDMSLNDLKLDLTGNIDIDDDKYTMDLNLNAPDTKFESLLALIPKDFQKEIEGVKTSGEFQLSLSAKGEYYENHLPTFDLRFNILNANLKYPDLPESVEKINLKLAVTNPGGTIAQTKADLSTLTFTVANNPFSMNLLVVNPDDPTLKGGMK
;
A
#
# COMPACT_ATOMS: atom_id res chain seq x y z
N MET A 1 -57.12 -20.40 1.75
CA MET A 1 -56.07 -19.65 1.07
C MET A 1 -55.97 -18.20 1.57
N LYS A 2 -57.02 -17.35 1.56
CA LYS A 2 -56.90 -15.93 2.05
C LYS A 2 -56.36 -15.79 3.47
N LYS A 3 -56.77 -16.62 4.43
CA LYS A 3 -56.26 -16.58 5.82
C LYS A 3 -54.76 -16.87 5.91
N VAL A 4 -54.23 -17.80 5.13
CA VAL A 4 -52.80 -18.14 5.10
C VAL A 4 -52.00 -16.99 4.53
N PHE A 5 -52.48 -16.33 3.46
CA PHE A 5 -51.81 -15.14 2.91
C PHE A 5 -51.81 -13.96 3.87
N ILE A 6 -52.90 -13.73 4.62
CA ILE A 6 -52.97 -12.66 5.64
C ILE A 6 -52.00 -12.96 6.78
N THR A 7 -51.96 -14.21 7.27
CA THR A 7 -51.04 -14.62 8.34
C THR A 7 -49.58 -14.46 7.88
N LEU A 8 -49.25 -14.88 6.66
CA LEU A 8 -47.91 -14.73 6.09
C LEU A 8 -47.54 -13.26 5.94
N ALA A 9 -48.49 -12.42 5.47
CA ALA A 9 -48.26 -10.97 5.37
C ALA A 9 -48.00 -10.31 6.73
N ILE A 10 -48.74 -10.70 7.77
CA ILE A 10 -48.53 -10.21 9.14
C ILE A 10 -47.17 -10.64 9.68
N ILE A 11 -46.74 -11.88 9.44
CA ILE A 11 -45.42 -12.36 9.83
C ILE A 11 -44.31 -11.57 9.11
N ILE A 12 -44.45 -11.32 7.82
CA ILE A 12 -43.51 -10.53 7.04
C ILE A 12 -43.43 -9.10 7.59
N VAL A 13 -44.56 -8.45 7.86
CA VAL A 13 -44.61 -7.11 8.43
C VAL A 13 -43.95 -7.09 9.82
N LEU A 14 -44.21 -8.09 10.66
CA LEU A 14 -43.58 -8.21 11.97
C LEU A 14 -42.06 -8.39 11.85
N ILE A 15 -41.60 -9.20 10.94
CA ILE A 15 -40.15 -9.36 10.64
C ILE A 15 -39.55 -8.01 10.18
N ILE A 16 -40.19 -7.31 9.24
CA ILE A 16 -39.71 -6.00 8.75
C ILE A 16 -39.65 -4.98 9.90
N VAL A 17 -40.70 -4.89 10.73
CA VAL A 17 -40.70 -3.98 11.90
C VAL A 17 -39.60 -4.37 12.88
N THR A 18 -39.40 -5.64 13.17
CA THR A 18 -38.32 -6.12 14.05
C THR A 18 -36.95 -5.73 13.48
N LEU A 19 -36.72 -5.94 12.19
CA LEU A 19 -35.48 -5.54 11.50
C LEU A 19 -35.24 -4.04 11.49
N MET A 20 -36.28 -3.22 11.54
CA MET A 20 -36.17 -1.75 11.66
C MET A 20 -35.87 -1.29 13.10
N VAL A 21 -36.38 -2.02 14.08
CA VAL A 21 -36.32 -1.61 15.50
C VAL A 21 -35.03 -2.06 16.17
N ILE A 22 -34.51 -3.26 15.85
CA ILE A 22 -33.26 -3.81 16.40
C ILE A 22 -32.09 -2.80 16.30
N PRO A 23 -31.79 -2.19 15.14
CA PRO A 23 -30.67 -1.27 15.01
C PRO A 23 -30.72 -0.07 15.96
N VAL A 24 -31.93 0.40 16.28
CA VAL A 24 -32.12 1.58 17.15
C VAL A 24 -31.72 1.27 18.60
N PHE A 25 -31.99 0.08 19.08
CA PHE A 25 -31.66 -0.32 20.45
C PHE A 25 -30.18 -0.61 20.65
N PHE A 26 -29.49 -1.11 19.63
CA PHE A 26 -28.07 -1.49 19.74
C PHE A 26 -27.07 -0.36 19.44
N LYS A 27 -27.54 0.80 18.98
CA LYS A 27 -26.67 1.92 18.62
C LYS A 27 -25.78 2.38 19.79
N SER A 28 -26.37 2.58 20.97
CA SER A 28 -25.65 3.01 22.18
C SER A 28 -24.66 1.98 22.69
N ASP A 29 -25.01 0.69 22.57
CA ASP A 29 -24.13 -0.40 23.02
C ASP A 29 -22.90 -0.55 22.11
N ILE A 30 -23.08 -0.35 20.80
CA ILE A 30 -21.97 -0.35 19.84
C ILE A 30 -21.04 0.82 20.08
N LEU A 31 -21.54 2.03 20.28
CA LEU A 31 -20.72 3.21 20.61
C LEU A 31 -19.90 2.96 21.88
N ARG A 32 -20.56 2.53 22.96
CA ARG A 32 -19.88 2.23 24.21
C ARG A 32 -18.80 1.16 24.05
N LEU A 33 -19.10 0.09 23.30
CA LEU A 33 -18.13 -0.99 23.03
C LEU A 33 -16.92 -0.47 22.27
N ILE A 34 -17.11 0.40 21.26
CA ILE A 34 -16.01 1.00 20.50
C ILE A 34 -15.18 1.90 21.41
N GLU A 35 -15.80 2.77 22.22
CA GLU A 35 -15.10 3.66 23.16
C GLU A 35 -14.32 2.88 24.21
N GLU A 36 -14.93 1.87 24.86
CA GLU A 36 -14.30 1.04 25.89
C GLU A 36 -13.13 0.21 25.32
N LYS A 37 -13.29 -0.35 24.11
CA LYS A 37 -12.24 -1.15 23.51
C LYS A 37 -11.13 -0.28 22.92
N SER A 38 -11.46 0.83 22.25
CA SER A 38 -10.45 1.70 21.66
C SER A 38 -9.51 2.26 22.74
N SER A 39 -10.02 2.75 23.87
CA SER A 39 -9.20 3.28 24.96
C SER A 39 -8.25 2.26 25.58
N LYS A 40 -8.52 0.96 25.42
CA LYS A 40 -7.64 -0.11 25.89
C LYS A 40 -6.43 -0.34 24.97
N TYR A 41 -6.60 -0.10 23.65
CA TYR A 41 -5.60 -0.44 22.64
C TYR A 41 -4.88 0.78 22.06
N ILE A 42 -5.51 1.97 22.12
CA ILE A 42 -4.93 3.18 21.54
C ILE A 42 -4.81 4.32 22.55
N GLN A 43 -3.65 4.98 22.53
CA GLN A 43 -3.34 6.21 23.28
C GLN A 43 -3.60 7.44 22.40
N ALA A 44 -4.82 7.55 21.87
CA ALA A 44 -5.26 8.64 21.01
C ALA A 44 -6.72 8.96 21.30
N GLU A 45 -7.13 10.18 21.00
CA GLU A 45 -8.53 10.58 21.05
C GLU A 45 -9.25 10.04 19.81
N LEU A 46 -10.28 9.21 20.03
CA LEU A 46 -11.19 8.72 18.99
C LEU A 46 -12.51 9.49 19.10
N ALA A 47 -12.83 10.28 18.08
CA ALA A 47 -14.12 10.94 17.96
C ALA A 47 -14.97 10.29 16.86
N ILE A 48 -16.24 10.02 17.13
CA ILE A 48 -17.19 9.45 16.17
C ILE A 48 -18.42 10.37 16.10
N GLY A 49 -18.76 10.84 14.91
CA GLY A 49 -19.91 11.73 14.71
C GLY A 49 -21.23 11.00 14.86
N ASN A 50 -21.53 10.07 13.96
CA ASN A 50 -22.78 9.31 13.99
C ASN A 50 -22.53 7.83 13.73
N VAL A 51 -23.43 7.00 14.30
CA VAL A 51 -23.50 5.55 14.03
C VAL A 51 -24.84 5.25 13.40
N HIS A 52 -24.83 4.57 12.28
CA HIS A 52 -26.00 4.09 11.58
C HIS A 52 -25.94 2.57 11.43
N LEU A 53 -27.02 1.90 11.80
CA LEU A 53 -27.19 0.48 11.63
C LEU A 53 -28.31 0.22 10.61
N SER A 54 -28.10 -0.68 9.68
CA SER A 54 -29.07 -1.03 8.66
C SER A 54 -29.04 -2.52 8.36
N MET A 55 -30.20 -3.15 8.37
CA MET A 55 -30.38 -4.54 7.93
C MET A 55 -30.91 -4.63 6.49
N PHE A 56 -31.20 -3.51 5.85
CA PHE A 56 -31.77 -3.50 4.49
C PHE A 56 -30.72 -3.17 3.43
N LYS A 57 -29.67 -2.42 3.78
CA LYS A 57 -28.66 -1.94 2.83
C LYS A 57 -27.90 -3.08 2.15
N ASN A 58 -27.55 -4.11 2.93
CA ASN A 58 -26.79 -5.28 2.46
C ASN A 58 -27.46 -6.60 2.90
N PHE A 59 -28.82 -6.69 2.88
CA PHE A 59 -29.55 -7.88 3.31
C PHE A 59 -29.02 -9.16 2.63
N PRO A 60 -28.78 -10.25 3.37
CA PRO A 60 -29.13 -10.52 4.78
C PRO A 60 -28.07 -10.09 5.81
N ASN A 61 -27.13 -9.23 5.47
CA ASN A 61 -26.05 -8.77 6.35
C ASN A 61 -26.49 -7.54 7.16
N LEU A 62 -25.95 -7.42 8.37
CA LEU A 62 -26.04 -6.22 9.16
C LEU A 62 -24.99 -5.23 8.69
N SER A 63 -25.38 -4.02 8.27
CA SER A 63 -24.47 -2.92 7.95
C SER A 63 -24.33 -1.98 9.13
N VAL A 64 -23.09 -1.68 9.49
CA VAL A 64 -22.68 -0.66 10.46
C VAL A 64 -21.99 0.45 9.71
N SER A 65 -22.47 1.66 9.77
CA SER A 65 -21.79 2.84 9.19
C SER A 65 -21.45 3.82 10.31
N LEU A 66 -20.22 4.31 10.31
CA LEU A 66 -19.73 5.36 11.19
C LEU A 66 -19.41 6.57 10.33
N ASP A 67 -19.99 7.73 10.70
CA ASP A 67 -19.74 8.98 10.00
C ASP A 67 -18.77 9.83 10.83
N ASN A 68 -17.83 10.48 10.13
CA ASN A 68 -16.85 11.41 10.71
C ASN A 68 -16.06 10.79 11.88
N VAL A 69 -15.37 9.69 11.61
CA VAL A 69 -14.43 9.09 12.56
C VAL A 69 -13.11 9.83 12.47
N VAL A 70 -12.65 10.39 13.58
CA VAL A 70 -11.40 11.14 13.68
C VAL A 70 -10.52 10.51 14.75
N ILE A 71 -9.29 10.20 14.39
CA ILE A 71 -8.24 9.79 15.34
C ILE A 71 -7.21 10.91 15.40
N SER A 72 -6.98 11.44 16.61
CA SER A 72 -6.01 12.51 16.84
C SER A 72 -5.22 12.27 18.12
N LYS A 73 -3.97 12.74 18.12
CA LYS A 73 -3.10 12.76 19.29
C LYS A 73 -3.02 14.18 19.83
N GLU A 74 -3.12 14.34 21.14
CA GLU A 74 -2.95 15.64 21.77
C GLU A 74 -1.46 15.86 22.03
N GLU A 75 -0.84 16.81 21.33
CA GLU A 75 0.53 17.27 21.59
C GLU A 75 0.49 18.74 22.01
N THR A 76 0.96 19.04 23.23
CA THR A 76 1.20 20.39 23.79
C THR A 76 0.27 21.49 23.27
N ASN A 77 -1.05 21.37 23.54
CA ASN A 77 -2.13 22.31 23.17
C ASN A 77 -2.48 22.40 21.66
N THR A 78 -1.98 21.49 20.81
CA THR A 78 -2.42 21.35 19.43
C THR A 78 -2.96 19.94 19.19
N ARG A 79 -4.13 19.86 18.56
CA ARG A 79 -4.72 18.60 18.15
C ARG A 79 -4.06 18.17 16.83
N ASP A 80 -3.23 17.12 16.87
CA ASP A 80 -2.63 16.55 15.67
C ASP A 80 -3.49 15.39 15.15
N THR A 81 -4.19 15.63 14.05
CA THR A 81 -5.08 14.64 13.44
C THR A 81 -4.26 13.66 12.61
N LEU A 82 -4.30 12.38 12.98
CA LEU A 82 -3.69 11.31 12.21
C LEU A 82 -4.56 10.89 11.02
N ILE A 83 -5.85 10.68 11.27
CA ILE A 83 -6.78 10.26 10.22
C ILE A 83 -8.17 10.83 10.45
N ASN A 84 -8.78 11.28 9.37
CA ASN A 84 -10.19 11.64 9.29
C ASN A 84 -10.88 10.70 8.29
N ILE A 85 -11.93 10.02 8.72
CA ILE A 85 -12.70 9.06 7.93
C ILE A 85 -14.15 9.54 7.87
N PRO A 86 -14.55 10.30 6.85
CA PRO A 86 -15.93 10.78 6.68
C PRO A 86 -16.95 9.63 6.64
N LEU A 87 -16.59 8.49 6.03
CA LEU A 87 -17.44 7.32 6.01
C LEU A 87 -16.62 6.04 6.21
N PHE A 88 -16.86 5.36 7.33
CA PHE A 88 -16.49 3.97 7.55
C PHE A 88 -17.74 3.10 7.48
N GLU A 89 -17.69 1.99 6.77
CA GLU A 89 -18.78 1.05 6.68
C GLU A 89 -18.29 -0.39 6.80
N ALA A 90 -18.96 -1.18 7.62
CA ALA A 90 -18.74 -2.61 7.72
C ALA A 90 -20.04 -3.37 7.51
N SER A 91 -20.01 -4.46 6.77
CA SER A 91 -21.16 -5.38 6.66
C SER A 91 -20.82 -6.73 7.27
N VAL A 92 -21.60 -7.14 8.26
CA VAL A 92 -21.40 -8.36 9.05
C VAL A 92 -22.45 -9.40 8.68
N ASN A 93 -22.04 -10.64 8.50
CA ASN A 93 -22.97 -11.72 8.24
C ASN A 93 -23.86 -11.97 9.47
N LEU A 94 -25.16 -11.73 9.32
CA LEU A 94 -26.10 -11.85 10.45
C LEU A 94 -26.17 -13.27 11.02
N ARG A 95 -26.06 -14.28 10.18
CA ARG A 95 -26.11 -15.67 10.62
C ARG A 95 -24.87 -16.03 11.46
N SER A 96 -23.69 -15.56 11.05
CA SER A 96 -22.46 -15.76 11.82
C SER A 96 -22.53 -15.06 13.17
N LEU A 97 -23.02 -13.81 13.19
CA LEU A 97 -23.19 -13.04 14.42
C LEU A 97 -24.14 -13.74 15.42
N ILE A 98 -25.26 -14.28 14.94
CA ILE A 98 -26.23 -15.00 15.80
C ILE A 98 -25.66 -16.33 16.30
N SER A 99 -24.84 -17.02 15.49
CA SER A 99 -24.24 -18.30 15.88
C SER A 99 -23.21 -18.19 16.98
N GLY A 100 -22.55 -17.03 17.11
CA GLY A 100 -21.52 -16.72 18.11
C GLY A 100 -20.21 -17.52 17.96
N LYS A 101 -20.08 -18.35 16.92
CA LYS A 101 -18.89 -19.18 16.69
C LYS A 101 -17.77 -18.44 15.97
N GLU A 102 -18.16 -17.62 15.00
CA GLU A 102 -17.28 -16.85 14.15
C GLU A 102 -18.00 -15.57 13.73
N ILE A 103 -17.31 -14.45 13.64
CA ILE A 103 -17.86 -13.19 13.09
C ILE A 103 -17.32 -13.02 11.68
N ILE A 104 -18.18 -13.14 10.68
CA ILE A 104 -17.79 -12.95 9.28
C ILE A 104 -18.13 -11.52 8.86
N ILE A 105 -17.10 -10.73 8.60
CA ILE A 105 -17.19 -9.37 8.04
C ILE A 105 -17.07 -9.48 6.53
N ASN A 106 -18.17 -9.33 5.82
CA ASN A 106 -18.21 -9.52 4.36
C ASN A 106 -17.55 -8.34 3.63
N ASN A 107 -17.65 -7.13 4.17
CA ASN A 107 -17.09 -5.95 3.55
C ASN A 107 -16.70 -4.92 4.59
N ILE A 108 -15.53 -4.29 4.39
CA ILE A 108 -15.10 -3.05 5.07
C ILE A 108 -14.87 -2.02 3.98
N LEU A 109 -15.43 -0.83 4.15
CA LEU A 109 -15.25 0.31 3.26
C LEU A 109 -14.81 1.53 4.05
N LEU A 110 -13.69 2.11 3.65
CA LEU A 110 -13.25 3.45 4.06
C LEU A 110 -13.39 4.38 2.85
N LYS A 111 -14.04 5.53 3.03
CA LYS A 111 -14.31 6.42 1.91
C LYS A 111 -14.02 7.88 2.24
N ASP A 112 -13.40 8.57 1.26
CA ASP A 112 -13.08 10.00 1.28
C ASP A 112 -12.19 10.39 2.49
N CYS A 113 -11.22 9.53 2.85
CA CYS A 113 -10.39 9.68 4.04
C CYS A 113 -9.22 10.64 3.81
N ASP A 114 -8.82 11.35 4.88
CA ASP A 114 -7.58 12.10 4.94
C ASP A 114 -6.66 11.40 5.94
N PHE A 115 -5.54 10.87 5.47
CA PHE A 115 -4.51 10.25 6.31
C PHE A 115 -3.27 11.13 6.34
N MET A 116 -2.91 11.61 7.52
CA MET A 116 -1.88 12.64 7.74
C MET A 116 -0.79 12.15 8.71
N PRO A 117 -0.02 11.12 8.34
CA PRO A 117 1.09 10.65 9.17
C PRO A 117 2.20 11.70 9.22
N LYS A 118 2.67 11.99 10.44
CA LYS A 118 3.68 13.01 10.70
C LYS A 118 4.75 12.51 11.67
N VAL A 119 6.03 12.82 11.37
CA VAL A 119 7.16 12.74 12.28
C VAL A 119 7.60 14.17 12.60
N ASN A 120 7.63 14.53 13.88
CA ASN A 120 8.05 15.86 14.31
C ASN A 120 9.58 16.02 14.30
N ALA A 121 10.09 17.20 14.63
CA ALA A 121 11.51 17.52 14.64
C ALA A 121 12.32 16.67 15.66
N GLU A 122 11.67 16.19 16.73
CA GLU A 122 12.23 15.30 17.75
C GLU A 122 12.21 13.82 17.35
N GLY A 123 11.69 13.49 16.14
CA GLY A 123 11.60 12.12 15.63
C GLY A 123 10.42 11.33 16.18
N LYS A 124 9.43 11.98 16.81
CA LYS A 124 8.22 11.31 17.31
C LYS A 124 7.16 11.24 16.20
N ALA A 125 6.57 10.06 16.05
CA ALA A 125 5.50 9.81 15.10
C ALA A 125 4.10 10.03 15.72
N ASN A 126 3.19 10.65 14.97
CA ASN A 126 1.81 10.81 15.43
C ASN A 126 0.97 9.53 15.29
N TRP A 127 1.47 8.54 14.54
CA TRP A 127 0.85 7.20 14.45
C TRP A 127 1.32 6.22 15.52
N ASP A 128 2.26 6.63 16.37
CA ASP A 128 2.66 5.85 17.55
C ASP A 128 1.60 6.04 18.66
N ILE A 129 0.45 5.43 18.41
CA ILE A 129 -0.77 5.54 19.24
C ILE A 129 -1.16 4.22 19.93
N MET A 130 -0.42 3.13 19.68
CA MET A 130 -0.71 1.86 20.34
C MET A 130 -0.27 1.91 21.80
N VAL A 131 -1.10 1.37 22.69
CA VAL A 131 -0.69 1.15 24.09
C VAL A 131 0.41 0.09 24.08
N PRO A 132 1.61 0.37 24.63
CA PRO A 132 2.64 -0.65 24.76
C PRO A 132 2.06 -1.85 25.51
N SER A 133 2.06 -3.02 24.90
CA SER A 133 1.80 -4.25 25.63
C SER A 133 3.00 -4.45 26.57
N ASP A 134 2.77 -4.39 27.88
CA ASP A 134 3.75 -4.81 28.89
C ASP A 134 4.08 -6.28 28.60
N THR A 135 5.06 -6.51 27.75
CA THR A 135 5.78 -7.77 27.71
C THR A 135 6.65 -7.79 28.94
N THR A 136 6.03 -8.06 30.11
CA THR A 136 6.77 -8.45 31.31
C THR A 136 7.49 -9.73 30.94
N GLU A 137 8.82 -9.63 30.82
CA GLU A 137 9.70 -10.79 30.81
C GLU A 137 9.29 -11.72 31.93
N MET A 138 8.58 -12.79 31.64
CA MET A 138 8.40 -13.89 32.56
C MET A 138 9.77 -14.57 32.75
N LYS A 139 10.52 -14.08 33.73
CA LYS A 139 11.54 -14.92 34.37
C LYS A 139 10.84 -16.16 34.90
N THR A 140 11.21 -17.25 34.31
CA THR A 140 10.85 -18.62 34.69
C THR A 140 11.19 -18.84 36.18
N GLU A 141 10.20 -18.82 37.05
CA GLU A 141 10.25 -19.56 38.32
C GLU A 141 9.09 -20.57 38.28
N GLU A 142 9.49 -21.82 38.15
CA GLU A 142 8.59 -22.97 38.20
C GLU A 142 7.92 -23.06 39.57
N THR A 143 6.63 -22.81 39.60
CA THR A 143 5.74 -23.39 40.64
C THR A 143 4.42 -23.76 39.98
N PRO A 144 3.94 -25.03 40.05
CA PRO A 144 2.72 -25.44 39.39
C PRO A 144 1.53 -25.00 40.25
N VAL A 145 0.89 -23.90 39.86
CA VAL A 145 -0.46 -23.57 40.33
C VAL A 145 -1.41 -23.93 39.20
N GLU A 146 -2.20 -24.98 39.38
CA GLU A 146 -3.35 -25.28 38.57
C GLU A 146 -4.36 -24.11 38.60
N THR A 147 -4.21 -23.17 37.70
CA THR A 147 -5.26 -22.21 37.40
C THR A 147 -6.09 -22.81 36.26
N LYS A 148 -7.32 -23.19 36.54
CA LYS A 148 -8.32 -23.50 35.54
C LYS A 148 -8.51 -22.25 34.67
N GLU A 149 -7.88 -22.22 33.50
CA GLU A 149 -8.25 -21.31 32.43
C GLU A 149 -9.67 -21.70 31.98
N GLU A 150 -10.64 -20.84 32.26
CA GLU A 150 -11.89 -20.86 31.50
C GLU A 150 -11.51 -20.57 30.04
N PRO A 151 -11.93 -21.40 29.07
CA PRO A 151 -11.68 -21.13 27.67
C PRO A 151 -12.56 -19.94 27.26
N GLY A 152 -12.00 -18.72 27.37
CA GLY A 152 -12.49 -17.60 26.60
C GLY A 152 -12.24 -17.94 25.15
N SER A 153 -13.25 -18.47 24.48
CA SER A 153 -13.19 -18.72 23.04
C SER A 153 -13.00 -17.37 22.36
N GLU A 154 -11.78 -17.07 21.92
CA GLU A 154 -11.54 -15.98 21.00
C GLU A 154 -12.43 -16.25 19.78
N THR A 155 -13.45 -15.40 19.60
CA THR A 155 -14.34 -15.53 18.46
C THR A 155 -13.54 -15.20 17.21
N ALA A 156 -13.33 -16.18 16.34
CA ALA A 156 -12.61 -15.97 15.08
C ALA A 156 -13.33 -14.89 14.25
N ILE A 157 -12.56 -13.99 13.67
CA ILE A 157 -13.06 -12.92 12.78
C ILE A 157 -12.55 -13.20 11.37
N ALA A 158 -13.48 -13.35 10.42
CA ALA A 158 -13.20 -13.55 9.01
C ALA A 158 -13.50 -12.29 8.22
N PHE A 159 -12.63 -11.96 7.27
CA PHE A 159 -12.80 -10.82 6.35
C PHE A 159 -12.81 -11.33 4.91
N ASN A 160 -13.75 -10.83 4.08
CA ASN A 160 -13.85 -11.23 2.68
C ASN A 160 -13.47 -10.12 1.69
N ASN A 161 -13.73 -8.86 2.07
CA ASN A 161 -13.43 -7.71 1.22
C ASN A 161 -13.06 -6.49 2.07
N ILE A 162 -11.96 -5.84 1.73
CA ILE A 162 -11.53 -4.58 2.32
C ILE A 162 -11.35 -3.58 1.17
N GLU A 163 -12.02 -2.44 1.25
CA GLU A 163 -12.02 -1.42 0.23
C GLU A 163 -11.69 -0.05 0.81
N VAL A 164 -10.80 0.66 0.16
CA VAL A 164 -10.48 2.07 0.43
C VAL A 164 -10.77 2.85 -0.85
N ARG A 165 -11.60 3.88 -0.76
CA ARG A 165 -11.95 4.75 -1.89
C ARG A 165 -11.60 6.19 -1.57
N ASN A 166 -10.80 6.78 -2.46
CA ASN A 166 -10.46 8.20 -2.42
C ASN A 166 -9.85 8.62 -1.08
N LEU A 167 -8.81 7.89 -0.63
CA LEU A 167 -8.02 8.30 0.53
C LEU A 167 -6.90 9.24 0.07
N MET A 168 -6.84 10.45 0.63
CA MET A 168 -5.71 11.36 0.47
C MET A 168 -4.66 11.05 1.54
N LEU A 169 -3.40 10.90 1.13
CA LEU A 169 -2.27 10.71 2.03
C LEU A 169 -1.35 11.92 1.99
N ASN A 170 -1.05 12.50 3.15
CA ASN A 170 -0.08 13.57 3.33
C ASN A 170 0.91 13.16 4.43
N TYR A 171 2.06 12.64 4.06
CA TYR A 171 3.14 12.30 4.97
C TYR A 171 4.12 13.46 5.11
N GLN A 172 4.48 13.81 6.33
CA GLN A 172 5.47 14.80 6.65
C GLN A 172 6.45 14.27 7.68
N ASP A 173 7.73 14.31 7.36
CA ASP A 173 8.83 14.02 8.29
C ASP A 173 9.72 15.24 8.39
N GLU A 174 9.65 15.94 9.53
CA GLU A 174 10.41 17.15 9.80
C GLU A 174 11.90 16.85 10.03
N GLN A 175 12.20 15.69 10.64
CA GLN A 175 13.56 15.28 10.92
C GLN A 175 14.31 14.89 9.64
N ALA A 176 13.71 14.06 8.79
CA ALA A 176 14.27 13.67 7.50
C ALA A 176 14.05 14.69 6.40
N GLN A 177 13.31 15.78 6.67
CA GLN A 177 12.89 16.80 5.69
C GLN A 177 12.15 16.17 4.48
N THR A 178 11.38 15.12 4.72
CA THR A 178 10.65 14.39 3.70
C THR A 178 9.18 14.80 3.70
N PHE A 179 8.64 15.00 2.51
CA PHE A 179 7.22 15.23 2.29
C PHE A 179 6.73 14.32 1.16
N ALA A 180 5.69 13.54 1.41
CA ALA A 180 5.04 12.73 0.40
C ALA A 180 3.53 12.99 0.38
N ARG A 181 2.96 13.06 -0.81
CA ARG A 181 1.52 13.24 -1.01
C ARG A 181 1.02 12.26 -2.08
N ILE A 182 -0.15 11.69 -1.84
CA ILE A 182 -0.92 10.94 -2.83
C ILE A 182 -2.33 11.50 -2.80
N ASP A 183 -2.79 12.07 -3.91
CA ASP A 183 -4.08 12.77 -3.96
C ASP A 183 -5.27 11.82 -3.84
N ALA A 184 -5.15 10.60 -4.36
CA ALA A 184 -6.16 9.56 -4.16
C ALA A 184 -5.56 8.17 -4.14
N VAL A 185 -5.75 7.45 -3.05
CA VAL A 185 -5.51 6.02 -2.90
C VAL A 185 -6.85 5.30 -3.02
N ASN A 186 -6.94 4.41 -4.02
CA ASN A 186 -8.05 3.48 -4.15
C ASN A 186 -7.48 2.06 -4.06
N MET A 187 -7.94 1.30 -3.10
CA MET A 187 -7.50 -0.08 -2.83
C MET A 187 -8.70 -1.00 -2.67
N ALA A 188 -8.62 -2.19 -3.22
CA ALA A 188 -9.51 -3.28 -2.90
C ALA A 188 -8.71 -4.56 -2.70
N LEU A 189 -9.01 -5.27 -1.62
CA LEU A 189 -8.47 -6.57 -1.30
C LEU A 189 -9.66 -7.53 -1.13
N GLN A 190 -9.75 -8.53 -1.99
CA GLN A 190 -10.83 -9.51 -2.01
C GLN A 190 -10.25 -10.91 -1.87
N GLY A 191 -10.84 -11.71 -0.98
CA GLY A 191 -10.44 -13.09 -0.72
C GLY A 191 -10.94 -13.52 0.64
N ASN A 192 -10.87 -14.82 0.93
CA ASN A 192 -11.22 -15.32 2.25
C ASN A 192 -10.00 -15.21 3.18
N LEU A 193 -9.97 -14.13 3.97
CA LEU A 193 -8.85 -13.83 4.89
C LEU A 193 -8.87 -14.67 6.17
N SER A 194 -9.85 -15.58 6.35
CA SER A 194 -9.89 -16.54 7.48
C SER A 194 -9.29 -17.90 7.14
N GLU A 195 -9.08 -18.20 5.86
CA GLU A 195 -8.47 -19.45 5.45
C GLU A 195 -6.94 -19.35 5.45
N THR A 196 -6.28 -20.43 5.89
CA THR A 196 -4.81 -20.50 5.87
C THR A 196 -4.26 -20.32 4.44
N ASN A 197 -4.86 -20.95 3.45
CA ASN A 197 -4.48 -20.84 2.05
C ASN A 197 -5.64 -20.22 1.27
N THR A 198 -5.38 -19.11 0.61
CA THR A 198 -6.39 -18.35 -0.14
C THR A 198 -5.81 -17.72 -1.41
N ILE A 199 -6.70 -17.28 -2.28
CA ILE A 199 -6.34 -16.40 -3.41
C ILE A 199 -6.87 -15.01 -3.10
N LEU A 200 -5.96 -14.04 -3.10
CA LEU A 200 -6.25 -12.64 -2.90
C LEU A 200 -6.27 -11.92 -4.24
N ASN A 201 -7.35 -11.21 -4.53
CA ASN A 201 -7.43 -10.26 -5.63
C ASN A 201 -7.15 -8.87 -5.09
N VAL A 202 -6.07 -8.26 -5.56
CA VAL A 202 -5.60 -6.94 -5.15
C VAL A 202 -5.82 -5.95 -6.26
N LEU A 203 -6.41 -4.81 -5.95
CA LEU A 203 -6.45 -3.63 -6.79
C LEU A 203 -5.87 -2.47 -6.00
N LEU A 204 -4.84 -1.81 -6.55
CA LEU A 204 -4.25 -0.60 -5.97
C LEU A 204 -4.10 0.46 -7.07
N LYS A 205 -4.68 1.63 -6.85
CA LYS A 205 -4.55 2.80 -7.74
C LYS A 205 -4.15 4.00 -6.91
N LEU A 206 -2.99 4.56 -7.23
CA LEU A 206 -2.46 5.76 -6.60
C LEU A 206 -2.45 6.87 -7.66
N LYS A 207 -2.96 8.06 -7.31
CA LYS A 207 -3.04 9.20 -8.20
C LYS A 207 -2.17 10.35 -7.70
N ASN A 208 -1.45 10.97 -8.63
CA ASN A 208 -0.65 12.16 -8.39
C ASN A 208 0.31 11.97 -7.20
N ILE A 209 1.14 10.92 -7.25
CA ILE A 209 2.18 10.69 -6.25
C ILE A 209 3.20 11.83 -6.35
N TYR A 210 3.50 12.43 -5.20
CA TYR A 210 4.52 13.44 -5.04
C TYR A 210 5.45 13.07 -3.90
N LEU A 211 6.76 13.14 -4.10
CA LEU A 211 7.79 12.89 -3.09
C LEU A 211 8.91 13.94 -3.19
N ARG A 212 9.17 14.62 -2.09
CA ARG A 212 10.26 15.58 -1.93
C ARG A 212 11.07 15.26 -0.68
N GLN A 213 12.39 15.35 -0.80
CA GLN A 213 13.31 15.26 0.33
C GLN A 213 14.28 16.47 0.28
N GLY A 214 14.28 17.25 1.33
CA GLY A 214 14.99 18.52 1.36
C GLY A 214 14.51 19.43 0.22
N LYS A 215 15.42 19.79 -0.69
CA LYS A 215 15.12 20.59 -1.89
C LYS A 215 14.88 19.76 -3.15
N SER A 216 15.11 18.44 -3.09
CA SER A 216 15.04 17.55 -4.25
C SER A 216 13.66 16.93 -4.37
N VAL A 217 13.01 17.11 -5.51
CA VAL A 217 11.78 16.42 -5.88
C VAL A 217 12.16 15.12 -6.60
N TRP A 218 11.77 13.98 -6.02
CA TRP A 218 12.08 12.66 -6.54
C TRP A 218 10.96 12.09 -7.41
N VAL A 219 9.72 12.38 -7.02
CA VAL A 219 8.53 11.93 -7.75
C VAL A 219 7.58 13.12 -7.86
N ASN A 220 7.03 13.37 -9.03
CA ASN A 220 6.08 14.46 -9.26
C ASN A 220 4.95 14.03 -10.20
N ASN A 221 3.70 14.16 -9.74
CA ASN A 221 2.48 13.88 -10.50
C ASN A 221 2.47 12.49 -11.17
N THR A 222 2.97 11.47 -10.47
CA THR A 222 3.07 10.10 -10.99
C THR A 222 1.88 9.28 -10.56
N ASP A 223 1.27 8.56 -11.50
CA ASP A 223 0.19 7.62 -11.26
C ASP A 223 0.75 6.19 -11.18
N PHE A 224 0.25 5.40 -10.24
CA PHE A 224 0.58 3.98 -10.12
C PHE A 224 -0.71 3.14 -10.12
N ASN A 225 -0.74 2.09 -10.90
CA ASN A 225 -1.84 1.12 -10.90
C ASN A 225 -1.26 -0.28 -10.77
N TRP A 226 -1.88 -1.10 -9.95
CA TRP A 226 -1.56 -2.50 -9.82
C TRP A 226 -2.81 -3.32 -9.57
N GLN A 227 -3.02 -4.33 -10.40
CA GLN A 227 -4.04 -5.34 -10.22
C GLN A 227 -3.36 -6.69 -10.21
N ALA A 228 -3.58 -7.49 -9.16
CA ALA A 228 -2.89 -8.76 -9.00
C ALA A 228 -3.81 -9.85 -8.46
N GLU A 229 -3.49 -11.08 -8.82
CA GLU A 229 -3.97 -12.31 -8.19
C GLU A 229 -2.79 -12.93 -7.43
N ILE A 230 -2.92 -13.04 -6.11
CA ILE A 230 -1.86 -13.48 -5.20
C ILE A 230 -2.32 -14.73 -4.48
N GLY A 231 -1.59 -15.84 -4.63
CA GLY A 231 -1.72 -17.01 -3.76
C GLY A 231 -1.13 -16.67 -2.40
N ALA A 232 -1.87 -16.86 -1.31
CA ALA A 232 -1.42 -16.52 0.03
C ALA A 232 -1.58 -17.71 0.97
N ASN A 233 -0.54 -17.97 1.77
CA ASN A 233 -0.62 -18.71 3.01
C ASN A 233 -0.60 -17.72 4.17
N LEU A 234 -1.77 -17.42 4.74
CA LEU A 234 -1.92 -16.37 5.74
C LEU A 234 -1.39 -16.75 7.12
N LYS A 235 -1.18 -18.04 7.38
CA LYS A 235 -0.59 -18.51 8.63
C LYS A 235 0.92 -18.33 8.64
N GLU A 236 1.56 -18.69 7.54
CA GLU A 236 3.02 -18.61 7.37
C GLU A 236 3.44 -17.30 6.69
N LEU A 237 2.48 -16.39 6.40
CA LEU A 237 2.67 -15.11 5.70
C LEU A 237 3.47 -15.23 4.40
N GLN A 238 3.12 -16.24 3.58
CA GLN A 238 3.74 -16.50 2.29
C GLN A 238 2.85 -16.04 1.15
N PHE A 239 3.40 -15.32 0.20
CA PHE A 239 2.66 -14.69 -0.89
C PHE A 239 3.33 -14.99 -2.23
N ASP A 240 2.56 -15.49 -3.20
CA ASP A 240 3.00 -15.83 -4.54
C ASP A 240 2.18 -15.07 -5.59
N ILE A 241 2.83 -14.21 -6.37
CA ILE A 241 2.20 -13.38 -7.40
C ILE A 241 1.89 -14.27 -8.61
N LYS A 242 0.61 -14.61 -8.79
CA LYS A 242 0.14 -15.49 -9.87
C LYS A 242 -0.03 -14.74 -11.20
N LYS A 243 -0.69 -13.59 -11.14
CA LYS A 243 -0.97 -12.71 -12.28
C LYS A 243 -0.92 -11.28 -11.80
N ASN A 244 -0.48 -10.39 -12.66
CA ASN A 244 -0.54 -8.97 -12.37
C ASN A 244 -0.65 -8.14 -13.66
N ASP A 245 -1.16 -6.91 -13.50
CA ASP A 245 -1.13 -5.81 -14.45
C ASP A 245 -0.69 -4.59 -13.64
N MET A 246 0.52 -4.11 -13.91
CA MET A 246 1.14 -3.01 -13.19
C MET A 246 1.52 -1.92 -14.17
N SER A 247 1.31 -0.67 -13.77
CA SER A 247 1.80 0.47 -14.56
C SER A 247 2.25 1.63 -13.68
N LEU A 248 3.26 2.34 -14.15
CA LEU A 248 3.72 3.61 -13.62
C LEU A 248 3.48 4.68 -14.71
N ASN A 249 2.50 5.57 -14.52
CA ASN A 249 1.88 6.32 -15.60
C ASN A 249 1.45 5.34 -16.71
N ASP A 250 1.92 5.53 -17.94
CA ASP A 250 1.62 4.67 -19.10
C ASP A 250 2.66 3.55 -19.31
N LEU A 251 3.75 3.55 -18.53
CA LEU A 251 4.75 2.50 -18.58
C LEU A 251 4.24 1.23 -17.93
N LYS A 252 4.06 0.18 -18.72
CA LYS A 252 3.66 -1.14 -18.24
C LYS A 252 4.84 -1.88 -17.62
N LEU A 253 4.57 -2.57 -16.53
CA LEU A 253 5.52 -3.39 -15.79
C LEU A 253 4.92 -4.76 -15.51
N ASP A 254 5.75 -5.77 -15.44
CA ASP A 254 5.37 -7.14 -15.08
C ASP A 254 6.21 -7.59 -13.87
N LEU A 255 5.52 -7.92 -12.77
CA LEU A 255 6.12 -8.36 -11.52
C LEU A 255 5.75 -9.81 -11.26
N THR A 256 6.74 -10.68 -11.08
CA THR A 256 6.54 -12.10 -10.76
C THR A 256 7.40 -12.50 -9.58
N GLY A 257 6.99 -13.58 -8.89
CA GLY A 257 7.76 -14.13 -7.79
C GLY A 257 6.98 -14.27 -6.50
N ASN A 258 7.72 -14.43 -5.41
CA ASN A 258 7.16 -14.65 -4.08
C ASN A 258 7.86 -13.82 -2.99
N ILE A 259 7.15 -13.66 -1.88
CA ILE A 259 7.64 -13.04 -0.64
C ILE A 259 7.13 -13.86 0.54
N ASP A 260 8.03 -14.20 1.46
CA ASP A 260 7.74 -14.80 2.75
C ASP A 260 8.11 -13.79 3.84
N ILE A 261 7.22 -13.57 4.81
CA ILE A 261 7.40 -12.61 5.90
C ILE A 261 7.52 -13.38 7.21
N ASP A 262 8.62 -13.16 7.93
CA ASP A 262 8.89 -13.77 9.23
C ASP A 262 9.38 -12.67 10.19
N ASP A 263 8.49 -12.18 11.05
CA ASP A 263 8.66 -10.98 11.89
C ASP A 263 9.18 -9.78 11.05
N ASP A 264 10.39 -9.30 11.33
CA ASP A 264 11.04 -8.17 10.64
C ASP A 264 11.89 -8.62 9.42
N LYS A 265 11.82 -9.89 9.04
CA LYS A 265 12.58 -10.49 7.96
C LYS A 265 11.70 -10.82 6.77
N TYR A 266 12.12 -10.40 5.60
CA TYR A 266 11.45 -10.66 4.33
C TYR A 266 12.34 -11.53 3.46
N THR A 267 11.89 -12.73 3.12
CA THR A 267 12.58 -13.59 2.13
C THR A 267 11.85 -13.46 0.80
N MET A 268 12.55 -13.12 -0.25
CA MET A 268 11.94 -12.84 -1.55
C MET A 268 12.68 -13.48 -2.73
N ASP A 269 11.94 -13.76 -3.78
CA ASP A 269 12.43 -14.06 -5.13
C ASP A 269 11.53 -13.34 -6.12
N LEU A 270 11.89 -12.09 -6.46
CA LEU A 270 11.09 -11.19 -7.26
C LEU A 270 11.78 -10.84 -8.57
N ASN A 271 11.00 -10.76 -9.65
CA ASN A 271 11.46 -10.32 -10.95
C ASN A 271 10.47 -9.28 -11.51
N LEU A 272 11.00 -8.10 -11.86
CA LEU A 272 10.26 -7.01 -12.49
C LEU A 272 10.84 -6.76 -13.89
N ASN A 273 9.98 -6.70 -14.90
CA ASN A 273 10.35 -6.40 -16.27
C ASN A 273 9.40 -5.36 -16.88
N ALA A 274 9.87 -4.61 -17.88
CA ALA A 274 8.99 -3.82 -18.73
C ALA A 274 8.72 -4.60 -20.04
N PRO A 275 7.49 -5.06 -20.28
CA PRO A 275 7.14 -5.83 -21.48
C PRO A 275 7.10 -4.97 -22.77
N ASP A 276 6.78 -3.66 -22.65
CA ASP A 276 6.86 -2.72 -23.76
C ASP A 276 8.27 -2.12 -23.83
N THR A 277 8.97 -2.35 -24.92
CA THR A 277 10.36 -1.95 -25.10
C THR A 277 10.54 -0.68 -25.92
N LYS A 278 9.46 -0.02 -26.35
CA LYS A 278 9.56 1.22 -27.14
C LYS A 278 10.12 2.35 -26.29
N PHE A 279 11.17 3.01 -26.78
CA PHE A 279 11.80 4.15 -26.09
C PHE A 279 10.78 5.27 -25.78
N GLU A 280 9.76 5.44 -26.62
CA GLU A 280 8.66 6.38 -26.39
C GLU A 280 7.94 6.16 -25.05
N SER A 281 7.81 4.92 -24.60
CA SER A 281 7.13 4.58 -23.34
C SER A 281 7.85 5.14 -22.11
N LEU A 282 9.15 5.47 -22.22
CA LEU A 282 9.88 6.16 -21.15
C LEU A 282 9.43 7.60 -20.95
N LEU A 283 8.83 8.23 -21.97
CA LEU A 283 8.28 9.59 -21.83
C LEU A 283 7.12 9.62 -20.81
N ALA A 284 6.46 8.49 -20.59
CA ALA A 284 5.45 8.36 -19.54
C ALA A 284 5.99 8.56 -18.12
N LEU A 285 7.31 8.41 -17.91
CA LEU A 285 7.97 8.65 -16.62
C LEU A 285 8.26 10.14 -16.38
N ILE A 286 8.16 10.97 -17.42
CA ILE A 286 8.37 12.42 -17.29
C ILE A 286 7.19 13.00 -16.51
N PRO A 287 7.44 13.74 -15.42
CA PRO A 287 6.38 14.33 -14.62
C PRO A 287 5.44 15.20 -15.44
N LYS A 288 4.14 15.17 -15.12
CA LYS A 288 3.09 15.89 -15.86
C LYS A 288 3.34 17.39 -15.98
N ASP A 289 4.07 17.98 -15.03
CA ASP A 289 4.43 19.39 -15.05
C ASP A 289 5.37 19.76 -16.23
N PHE A 290 6.12 18.80 -16.75
CA PHE A 290 7.03 18.95 -17.89
C PHE A 290 6.47 18.39 -19.22
N GLN A 291 5.21 17.98 -19.22
CA GLN A 291 4.62 17.42 -20.46
C GLN A 291 4.53 18.44 -21.60
N LYS A 292 4.38 19.73 -21.28
CA LYS A 292 4.39 20.80 -22.29
C LYS A 292 5.75 20.95 -22.96
N GLU A 293 6.84 20.74 -22.20
CA GLU A 293 8.19 20.82 -22.71
C GLU A 293 8.57 19.66 -23.61
N ILE A 294 7.86 18.52 -23.47
CA ILE A 294 8.05 17.34 -24.35
C ILE A 294 6.98 17.21 -25.42
N GLU A 295 6.05 18.15 -25.49
CA GLU A 295 5.00 18.12 -26.53
C GLU A 295 5.63 18.18 -27.93
N GLY A 296 5.25 17.23 -28.78
CA GLY A 296 5.80 17.12 -30.13
C GLY A 296 7.21 16.53 -30.23
N VAL A 297 7.83 16.14 -29.13
CA VAL A 297 9.07 15.36 -29.14
C VAL A 297 8.85 14.03 -29.85
N LYS A 298 9.65 13.77 -30.89
CA LYS A 298 9.63 12.51 -31.61
C LYS A 298 10.74 11.62 -31.11
N THR A 299 10.41 10.39 -30.76
CA THR A 299 11.38 9.38 -30.32
C THR A 299 11.29 8.13 -31.18
N SER A 300 12.37 7.38 -31.22
CA SER A 300 12.43 6.04 -31.77
C SER A 300 13.51 5.23 -31.05
N GLY A 301 13.51 3.92 -31.26
CA GLY A 301 14.43 3.01 -30.58
C GLY A 301 13.74 2.17 -29.53
N GLU A 302 14.55 1.39 -28.83
CA GLU A 302 14.07 0.43 -27.84
C GLU A 302 14.81 0.63 -26.51
N PHE A 303 14.17 0.22 -25.43
CA PHE A 303 14.80 0.05 -24.13
C PHE A 303 14.50 -1.33 -23.55
N GLN A 304 15.28 -1.72 -22.57
CA GLN A 304 15.09 -2.92 -21.77
C GLN A 304 15.24 -2.56 -20.31
N LEU A 305 14.29 -2.96 -19.48
CA LEU A 305 14.33 -2.81 -18.03
C LEU A 305 14.06 -4.17 -17.39
N SER A 306 14.98 -4.60 -16.53
CA SER A 306 14.77 -5.76 -15.69
C SER A 306 15.36 -5.51 -14.30
N LEU A 307 14.68 -6.01 -13.28
CA LEU A 307 15.13 -6.01 -11.89
C LEU A 307 14.84 -7.39 -11.33
N SER A 308 15.84 -8.04 -10.75
CA SER A 308 15.67 -9.21 -9.90
C SER A 308 16.11 -8.89 -8.47
N ALA A 309 15.37 -9.42 -7.49
CA ALA A 309 15.74 -9.34 -6.08
C ALA A 309 15.53 -10.72 -5.45
N LYS A 310 16.59 -11.29 -4.87
CA LYS A 310 16.55 -12.65 -4.31
C LYS A 310 17.30 -12.75 -3.00
N GLY A 311 16.66 -13.37 -1.99
CA GLY A 311 17.25 -13.57 -0.67
C GLY A 311 16.51 -12.80 0.41
N GLU A 312 17.21 -12.49 1.48
CA GLU A 312 16.64 -11.93 2.70
C GLU A 312 16.87 -10.43 2.78
N TYR A 313 15.84 -9.72 3.26
CA TYR A 313 15.88 -8.30 3.64
C TYR A 313 15.52 -8.19 5.13
N TYR A 314 16.39 -7.63 5.93
CA TYR A 314 16.17 -7.34 7.36
C TYR A 314 17.16 -6.28 7.83
N GLU A 315 16.76 -5.39 8.72
CA GLU A 315 17.59 -4.29 9.24
C GLU A 315 18.38 -3.55 8.13
N ASN A 316 19.71 -3.74 8.09
CA ASN A 316 20.62 -3.18 7.08
C ASN A 316 21.07 -4.21 6.03
N HIS A 317 20.47 -5.41 6.04
CA HIS A 317 20.80 -6.47 5.09
C HIS A 317 19.89 -6.40 3.87
N LEU A 318 20.48 -6.23 2.71
CA LEU A 318 19.79 -6.23 1.41
C LEU A 318 19.82 -7.61 0.78
N PRO A 319 18.80 -8.05 0.04
CA PRO A 319 18.87 -9.22 -0.81
C PRO A 319 19.88 -9.00 -1.94
N THR A 320 20.30 -10.07 -2.58
CA THR A 320 20.98 -9.96 -3.88
C THR A 320 20.03 -9.30 -4.86
N PHE A 321 20.45 -8.21 -5.53
CA PHE A 321 19.68 -7.62 -6.60
C PHE A 321 20.51 -7.27 -7.83
N ASP A 322 19.86 -7.33 -8.99
CA ASP A 322 20.43 -6.96 -10.29
C ASP A 322 19.39 -6.16 -11.08
N LEU A 323 19.61 -4.85 -11.18
CA LEU A 323 18.85 -3.93 -12.03
C LEU A 323 19.63 -3.72 -13.31
N ARG A 324 19.00 -3.91 -14.46
CA ARG A 324 19.56 -3.63 -15.79
C ARG A 324 18.62 -2.69 -16.55
N PHE A 325 19.19 -1.62 -17.05
CA PHE A 325 18.50 -0.66 -17.90
C PHE A 325 19.36 -0.38 -19.13
N ASN A 326 18.85 -0.75 -20.29
CA ASN A 326 19.53 -0.57 -21.56
C ASN A 326 18.68 0.26 -22.50
N ILE A 327 19.29 1.16 -23.27
CA ILE A 327 18.68 1.86 -24.41
C ILE A 327 19.44 1.42 -25.66
N LEU A 328 18.71 1.10 -26.72
CA LEU A 328 19.25 0.55 -27.95
C LEU A 328 18.88 1.44 -29.12
N ASN A 329 19.89 2.08 -29.72
CA ASN A 329 19.80 2.89 -30.93
C ASN A 329 18.60 3.87 -30.93
N ALA A 330 18.37 4.53 -29.79
CA ALA A 330 17.28 5.46 -29.67
C ALA A 330 17.65 6.82 -30.33
N ASN A 331 16.62 7.53 -30.75
CA ASN A 331 16.73 8.89 -31.29
C ASN A 331 15.68 9.77 -30.61
N LEU A 332 16.05 11.03 -30.42
CA LEU A 332 15.21 12.04 -29.82
C LEU A 332 15.29 13.33 -30.64
N LYS A 333 14.15 13.78 -31.13
CA LYS A 333 14.03 15.04 -31.89
C LYS A 333 13.08 15.99 -31.17
N TYR A 334 13.63 17.07 -30.70
CA TYR A 334 12.88 18.19 -30.12
C TYR A 334 12.32 19.07 -31.24
N PRO A 335 11.04 19.53 -31.14
CA PRO A 335 10.41 20.32 -32.22
C PRO A 335 11.18 21.58 -32.57
N ASP A 336 11.65 22.30 -31.54
CA ASP A 336 12.27 23.63 -31.64
C ASP A 336 13.80 23.59 -31.84
N LEU A 337 14.42 22.39 -31.83
CA LEU A 337 15.85 22.27 -32.04
C LEU A 337 16.15 21.83 -33.49
N PRO A 338 17.17 22.46 -34.12
CA PRO A 338 17.52 22.13 -35.50
C PRO A 338 18.06 20.72 -35.65
N GLU A 339 18.75 20.20 -34.64
CA GLU A 339 19.42 18.90 -34.66
C GLU A 339 18.72 17.89 -33.76
N SER A 340 18.85 16.61 -34.12
CA SER A 340 18.40 15.47 -33.31
C SER A 340 19.53 14.95 -32.44
N VAL A 341 19.19 14.30 -31.32
CA VAL A 341 20.10 13.39 -30.62
C VAL A 341 19.87 12.01 -31.19
N GLU A 342 20.88 11.43 -31.79
CA GLU A 342 20.76 10.18 -32.55
C GLU A 342 21.69 9.09 -31.99
N LYS A 343 21.37 7.83 -32.32
CA LYS A 343 22.17 6.66 -31.94
C LYS A 343 22.44 6.59 -30.44
N ILE A 344 21.43 6.94 -29.65
CA ILE A 344 21.51 6.87 -28.19
C ILE A 344 21.59 5.40 -27.81
N ASN A 345 22.70 5.02 -27.16
CA ASN A 345 22.86 3.72 -26.55
C ASN A 345 23.29 3.91 -25.11
N LEU A 346 22.63 3.19 -24.21
CA LEU A 346 22.92 3.21 -22.77
C LEU A 346 22.94 1.78 -22.25
N LYS A 347 23.93 1.46 -21.40
CA LYS A 347 23.98 0.22 -20.62
C LYS A 347 24.28 0.57 -19.19
N LEU A 348 23.28 0.41 -18.31
CA LEU A 348 23.36 0.62 -16.87
C LEU A 348 23.05 -0.68 -16.16
N ALA A 349 23.90 -1.07 -15.23
CA ALA A 349 23.65 -2.12 -14.28
C ALA A 349 23.82 -1.61 -12.85
N VAL A 350 22.85 -1.87 -11.95
CA VAL A 350 23.00 -1.62 -10.51
C VAL A 350 22.85 -2.93 -9.80
N THR A 351 23.90 -3.38 -9.12
CA THR A 351 23.96 -4.72 -8.53
C THR A 351 24.38 -4.66 -7.07
N ASN A 352 23.85 -5.57 -6.27
CA ASN A 352 24.30 -5.87 -4.92
C ASN A 352 24.37 -7.40 -4.75
N PRO A 353 25.48 -7.97 -4.29
CA PRO A 353 25.61 -9.42 -4.10
C PRO A 353 24.85 -9.98 -2.89
N GLY A 354 24.12 -9.13 -2.18
CA GLY A 354 23.54 -9.39 -0.85
C GLY A 354 24.42 -8.79 0.25
N GLY A 355 23.79 -8.30 1.32
CA GLY A 355 24.46 -7.68 2.46
C GLY A 355 24.15 -6.19 2.61
N THR A 356 25.15 -5.33 2.83
CA THR A 356 24.91 -3.91 3.08
C THR A 356 24.84 -3.08 1.79
N ILE A 357 24.32 -1.86 1.89
CA ILE A 357 24.29 -0.90 0.78
C ILE A 357 25.70 -0.58 0.25
N ALA A 358 26.73 -0.64 1.10
CA ALA A 358 28.11 -0.42 0.73
C ALA A 358 28.63 -1.39 -0.35
N GLN A 359 28.00 -2.57 -0.50
CA GLN A 359 28.35 -3.55 -1.51
C GLN A 359 27.71 -3.28 -2.89
N THR A 360 26.88 -2.25 -2.97
CA THR A 360 26.22 -1.84 -4.21
C THR A 360 27.20 -1.26 -5.21
N LYS A 361 27.05 -1.64 -6.49
CA LYS A 361 27.75 -1.10 -7.63
C LYS A 361 26.76 -0.59 -8.66
N ALA A 362 26.99 0.63 -9.16
CA ALA A 362 26.27 1.16 -10.31
C ALA A 362 27.29 1.34 -11.46
N ASP A 363 27.10 0.59 -12.54
CA ASP A 363 27.98 0.58 -13.70
C ASP A 363 27.22 1.10 -14.93
N LEU A 364 27.46 2.34 -15.29
CA LEU A 364 27.15 2.90 -16.60
C LEU A 364 28.29 2.55 -17.54
N SER A 365 28.30 1.34 -18.05
CA SER A 365 29.38 0.83 -18.92
C SER A 365 29.41 1.51 -20.28
N THR A 366 28.27 2.01 -20.74
CA THR A 366 28.12 2.68 -22.03
C THR A 366 27.05 3.76 -21.95
N LEU A 367 27.39 4.97 -22.34
CA LEU A 367 26.47 5.99 -22.81
C LEU A 367 27.08 6.61 -24.06
N THR A 368 26.44 6.41 -25.21
CA THR A 368 26.89 7.02 -26.48
C THR A 368 25.70 7.67 -27.17
N PHE A 369 25.95 8.78 -27.84
CA PHE A 369 24.97 9.44 -28.73
C PHE A 369 25.72 10.36 -29.71
N THR A 370 25.00 10.86 -30.71
CA THR A 370 25.52 11.78 -31.72
C THR A 370 24.61 13.00 -31.81
N VAL A 371 25.18 14.20 -31.85
CA VAL A 371 24.47 15.46 -32.10
C VAL A 371 25.20 16.20 -33.21
N ALA A 372 24.49 16.58 -34.28
CA ALA A 372 25.09 17.29 -35.43
C ALA A 372 26.36 16.60 -35.94
N ASN A 373 26.34 15.28 -36.10
CA ASN A 373 27.45 14.39 -36.47
C ASN A 373 28.67 14.37 -35.49
N ASN A 374 28.55 15.00 -34.33
CA ASN A 374 29.58 14.92 -33.29
C ASN A 374 29.23 13.77 -32.32
N PRO A 375 30.09 12.74 -32.25
CA PRO A 375 29.87 11.63 -31.33
C PRO A 375 30.23 12.03 -29.89
N PHE A 376 29.44 11.54 -28.94
CA PHE A 376 29.71 11.64 -27.51
C PHE A 376 29.78 10.25 -26.91
N SER A 377 30.67 10.02 -25.96
CA SER A 377 30.72 8.79 -25.19
C SER A 377 31.09 9.04 -23.74
N MET A 378 30.44 8.29 -22.84
CA MET A 378 30.71 8.33 -21.40
C MET A 378 30.59 6.94 -20.79
N ASN A 379 31.41 6.67 -19.78
CA ASN A 379 31.22 5.58 -18.84
C ASN A 379 31.43 6.06 -17.41
N LEU A 380 30.78 5.40 -16.45
CA LEU A 380 30.88 5.76 -15.03
C LEU A 380 30.62 4.51 -14.18
N LEU A 381 31.57 4.19 -13.31
CA LEU A 381 31.42 3.17 -12.27
C LEU A 381 31.36 3.86 -10.90
N VAL A 382 30.31 3.58 -10.14
CA VAL A 382 30.15 4.00 -8.75
C VAL A 382 30.17 2.74 -7.89
N VAL A 383 31.01 2.71 -6.89
CA VAL A 383 31.11 1.60 -5.93
C VAL A 383 30.97 2.16 -4.53
N ASN A 384 30.25 1.45 -3.67
CA ASN A 384 29.97 1.84 -2.30
C ASN A 384 29.27 3.22 -2.22
N PRO A 385 27.92 3.28 -2.35
CA PRO A 385 27.18 4.55 -2.29
C PRO A 385 27.31 5.32 -0.97
N ASP A 386 27.63 4.65 0.15
CA ASP A 386 27.85 5.29 1.46
C ASP A 386 29.16 6.09 1.51
N ASP A 387 30.20 5.59 0.83
CA ASP A 387 31.50 6.26 0.66
C ASP A 387 31.94 6.06 -0.80
N PRO A 388 31.43 6.88 -1.73
CA PRO A 388 31.46 6.55 -3.14
C PRO A 388 32.84 6.70 -3.78
N THR A 389 33.31 5.61 -4.38
CA THR A 389 34.42 5.62 -5.31
C THR A 389 33.91 5.72 -6.74
N LEU A 390 34.37 6.75 -7.46
CA LEU A 390 33.97 7.04 -8.83
C LEU A 390 35.13 6.76 -9.80
N LYS A 391 34.84 5.99 -10.87
CA LYS A 391 35.78 5.77 -11.99
C LYS A 391 35.02 5.95 -13.29
N GLY A 392 35.50 6.79 -14.18
CA GLY A 392 34.82 7.03 -15.46
C GLY A 392 35.62 7.85 -16.42
N GLY A 393 35.11 7.97 -17.64
CA GLY A 393 35.68 8.78 -18.70
C GLY A 393 34.60 9.34 -19.62
N MET A 394 34.92 10.45 -20.28
CA MET A 394 34.05 11.15 -21.22
C MET A 394 34.87 11.61 -22.41
N LYS A 395 34.32 11.45 -23.62
CA LYS A 395 34.93 11.91 -24.88
C LYS A 395 33.88 12.59 -25.74
#